data_64fb62161f9a4a0457539ed0b4f9178c
#
_entry.id   64fb62161f9a4a0457539ed0b4f9178c
#
_cell.length_a   1.000
_cell.length_b   1.000
_cell.length_c   1.000
_cell.angle_alpha   90.00
_cell.angle_beta   90.00
_cell.angle_gamma   90.00
#
_symmetry.space_group_name_H-M   'P 1'
#
loop_
_entity.id
_entity.type
_entity.pdbx_description
1 polymer ?
#
loop_
_entity_poly.entity_id
_entity_poly.type
_entity_poly.pdbx_seq_one_letter_code
_entity_poly.pdbx_strand_id
1 'polypeptide(L)'
;DQFIPQHIANLLWAMAKLVDNGQEPTPGLKEAVAALLPHVNAQKDQFNPQHIANLLWAMAKLVDNGQERTPELNQAVAALLLLVHEQKDQLNAQGITNLLWAMAKLVDNGQEQTPELKETVAALLPHVNAQKANFKPQGIVNLLWAMAKLLDNGYEPISGFEEALAVLLPHVNAQKDQFDARGIANLLWAMAKLTDNRQHRTPGLKEAVAALLPHVNAQKDQFNTQDIANLLWAMAKLVDSGQNRTPELNNTVAALLPQVNAQKAHFKPQEIANLLWAMAKLVDNGQERTTEFNEAVIGLLPDVNAQKANFKPQGIVNLLWAMSKLVDNGQEQTPELKVAVAVLLPYVNAQIANFKPQGIANLLWAMAKLGELVELNVVTSTFESLVFRISENPQLSQKTILMSLWGIMVCCARLSLVSTANKNHMLEKHMDDLFNRLENTFLHNEEDQRTIAQAASWLGRACPVVPHYHTNISNTQVDFRDQLKSSIPSLRIEEEKSLISLPPVDLLLPDHNMVIEIQGPFHYVGGDFNTRNGSTLLKIALLQKAGFEVIEIPVTMLCNQDLMKPYIDQIKTRTGIPPQEHGSVSLKRRWADAAYVTADKGRQPSDHRYLTAEEHLEEQTGKPAKRKKKNSQ
;
A
#
# COMPACT_ATOMS: atom_id res chain seq x y z
N ASP A 1 -50.20 -18.46 -1.22
CA ASP A 1 -50.73 -19.25 -0.08
C ASP A 1 -50.53 -20.77 -0.19
N GLN A 2 -49.90 -21.29 -1.28
CA GLN A 2 -49.67 -22.73 -1.47
C GLN A 2 -48.19 -23.15 -1.22
N PHE A 3 -47.29 -22.22 -1.02
CA PHE A 3 -45.88 -22.56 -0.80
C PHE A 3 -45.64 -22.93 0.69
N ILE A 4 -45.13 -24.13 0.91
CA ILE A 4 -44.58 -24.53 2.22
C ILE A 4 -43.12 -24.05 2.35
N PRO A 5 -42.55 -23.95 3.58
CA PRO A 5 -41.20 -23.48 3.83
C PRO A 5 -40.12 -24.11 2.94
N GLN A 6 -40.21 -25.42 2.71
CA GLN A 6 -39.28 -26.15 1.85
C GLN A 6 -39.33 -25.68 0.39
N HIS A 7 -40.50 -25.38 -0.14
CA HIS A 7 -40.67 -24.90 -1.53
C HIS A 7 -40.01 -23.53 -1.70
N ILE A 8 -40.20 -22.62 -0.73
CA ILE A 8 -39.64 -21.28 -0.74
C ILE A 8 -38.11 -21.35 -0.71
N ALA A 9 -37.55 -22.14 0.21
CA ALA A 9 -36.12 -22.33 0.35
C ALA A 9 -35.49 -22.93 -0.92
N ASN A 10 -36.11 -23.93 -1.50
CA ASN A 10 -35.63 -24.58 -2.72
C ASN A 10 -35.71 -23.66 -3.95
N LEU A 11 -36.80 -22.87 -4.10
CA LEU A 11 -36.95 -21.93 -5.21
C LEU A 11 -35.89 -20.84 -5.16
N LEU A 12 -35.73 -20.18 -4.02
CA LEU A 12 -34.69 -19.14 -3.87
C LEU A 12 -33.28 -19.71 -4.06
N TRP A 13 -33.02 -20.92 -3.53
CA TRP A 13 -31.76 -21.60 -3.76
C TRP A 13 -31.51 -21.92 -5.24
N ALA A 14 -32.53 -22.42 -5.96
CA ALA A 14 -32.43 -22.71 -7.40
C ALA A 14 -32.17 -21.45 -8.20
N MET A 15 -32.89 -20.35 -7.90
CA MET A 15 -32.69 -19.05 -8.57
C MET A 15 -31.27 -18.53 -8.33
N ALA A 16 -30.77 -18.62 -7.09
CA ALA A 16 -29.41 -18.23 -6.76
C ALA A 16 -28.36 -19.08 -7.49
N LYS A 17 -28.62 -20.39 -7.65
CA LYS A 17 -27.75 -21.31 -8.40
C LYS A 17 -27.70 -21.00 -9.90
N LEU A 18 -28.82 -20.62 -10.50
CA LEU A 18 -28.86 -20.21 -11.91
C LEU A 18 -27.95 -19.01 -12.15
N VAL A 19 -28.06 -18.00 -11.29
CA VAL A 19 -27.23 -16.78 -11.38
C VAL A 19 -25.75 -17.07 -11.06
N ASP A 20 -25.48 -17.89 -10.05
CA ASP A 20 -24.11 -18.31 -9.69
C ASP A 20 -23.40 -19.08 -10.83
N ASN A 21 -24.17 -19.79 -11.67
CA ASN A 21 -23.70 -20.50 -12.84
C ASN A 21 -23.57 -19.59 -14.10
N GLY A 22 -23.68 -18.28 -13.95
CA GLY A 22 -23.45 -17.31 -15.01
C GLY A 22 -24.68 -16.91 -15.81
N GLN A 23 -25.90 -17.30 -15.41
CA GLN A 23 -27.11 -16.77 -16.01
C GLN A 23 -27.34 -15.33 -15.53
N GLU A 24 -27.48 -14.41 -16.46
CA GLU A 24 -27.82 -13.02 -16.16
C GLU A 24 -29.17 -12.90 -15.43
N PRO A 25 -29.26 -12.11 -14.32
CA PRO A 25 -30.50 -11.92 -13.59
C PRO A 25 -31.53 -11.15 -14.48
N THR A 26 -32.47 -11.86 -15.05
CA THR A 26 -33.55 -11.25 -15.84
C THR A 26 -34.50 -10.46 -14.93
N PRO A 27 -35.24 -9.46 -15.48
CA PRO A 27 -36.29 -8.75 -14.73
C PRO A 27 -37.29 -9.69 -14.06
N GLY A 28 -37.75 -10.71 -14.79
CA GLY A 28 -38.70 -11.71 -14.27
C GLY A 28 -38.13 -12.54 -13.12
N LEU A 29 -36.81 -12.85 -13.12
CA LEU A 29 -36.17 -13.54 -12.00
C LEU A 29 -36.12 -12.61 -10.77
N LYS A 30 -35.81 -11.32 -10.96
CA LYS A 30 -35.80 -10.33 -9.86
C LYS A 30 -37.19 -10.15 -9.26
N GLU A 31 -38.22 -10.08 -10.09
CA GLU A 31 -39.64 -10.01 -9.66
C GLU A 31 -40.06 -11.26 -8.89
N ALA A 32 -39.66 -12.45 -9.38
CA ALA A 32 -39.95 -13.71 -8.69
C ALA A 32 -39.29 -13.80 -7.32
N VAL A 33 -38.03 -13.34 -7.20
CA VAL A 33 -37.34 -13.22 -5.90
C VAL A 33 -38.10 -12.27 -4.96
N ALA A 34 -38.46 -11.07 -5.44
CA ALA A 34 -39.21 -10.08 -4.66
C ALA A 34 -40.56 -10.62 -4.18
N ALA A 35 -41.27 -11.39 -5.03
CA ALA A 35 -42.54 -12.00 -4.67
C ALA A 35 -42.43 -13.10 -3.59
N LEU A 36 -41.28 -13.76 -3.46
CA LEU A 36 -41.06 -14.80 -2.45
C LEU A 36 -40.66 -14.25 -1.07
N LEU A 37 -40.07 -13.04 -1.00
CA LEU A 37 -39.58 -12.46 0.28
C LEU A 37 -40.70 -12.28 1.33
N PRO A 38 -41.91 -11.78 1.03
CA PRO A 38 -43.00 -11.71 1.99
C PRO A 38 -43.37 -13.08 2.59
N HIS A 39 -43.29 -14.15 1.78
CA HIS A 39 -43.55 -15.51 2.25
C HIS A 39 -42.47 -16.03 3.18
N VAL A 40 -41.20 -15.64 2.98
CA VAL A 40 -40.11 -15.93 3.95
C VAL A 40 -40.44 -15.30 5.29
N ASN A 41 -40.86 -14.04 5.32
CA ASN A 41 -41.20 -13.34 6.54
C ASN A 41 -42.44 -13.94 7.24
N ALA A 42 -43.47 -14.30 6.46
CA ALA A 42 -44.72 -14.85 6.99
C ALA A 42 -44.57 -16.26 7.58
N GLN A 43 -43.63 -17.05 7.07
CA GLN A 43 -43.44 -18.46 7.48
C GLN A 43 -42.13 -18.68 8.24
N LYS A 44 -41.47 -17.63 8.72
CA LYS A 44 -40.14 -17.70 9.33
C LYS A 44 -40.01 -18.77 10.41
N ASP A 45 -40.99 -18.88 11.31
CA ASP A 45 -40.99 -19.79 12.44
C ASP A 45 -41.14 -21.29 12.08
N GLN A 46 -41.41 -21.57 10.81
CA GLN A 46 -41.54 -22.92 10.26
C GLN A 46 -40.28 -23.41 9.54
N PHE A 47 -39.27 -22.56 9.36
CA PHE A 47 -38.01 -22.98 8.74
C PHE A 47 -37.15 -23.78 9.71
N ASN A 48 -36.65 -24.92 9.24
CA ASN A 48 -35.63 -25.68 9.96
C ASN A 48 -34.22 -25.13 9.69
N PRO A 49 -33.16 -25.52 10.44
CA PRO A 49 -31.82 -25.00 10.30
C PRO A 49 -31.25 -25.08 8.88
N GLN A 50 -31.56 -26.13 8.14
CA GLN A 50 -31.09 -26.30 6.76
C GLN A 50 -31.79 -25.31 5.80
N HIS A 51 -33.09 -25.09 5.99
CA HIS A 51 -33.82 -24.09 5.21
C HIS A 51 -33.26 -22.69 5.42
N ILE A 52 -32.98 -22.32 6.68
CA ILE A 52 -32.40 -21.02 7.06
C ILE A 52 -31.03 -20.83 6.42
N ALA A 53 -30.14 -21.84 6.51
CA ALA A 53 -28.81 -21.77 5.90
C ALA A 53 -28.89 -21.64 4.37
N ASN A 54 -29.78 -22.37 3.72
CA ASN A 54 -29.98 -22.30 2.27
C ASN A 54 -30.58 -20.95 1.84
N LEU A 55 -31.51 -20.39 2.59
CA LEU A 55 -32.12 -19.10 2.31
C LEU A 55 -31.12 -17.96 2.42
N LEU A 56 -30.36 -17.89 3.53
CA LEU A 56 -29.33 -16.86 3.70
C LEU A 56 -28.22 -16.97 2.65
N TRP A 57 -27.82 -18.22 2.31
CA TRP A 57 -26.86 -18.45 1.23
C TRP A 57 -27.43 -17.96 -0.13
N ALA A 58 -28.70 -18.27 -0.43
CA ALA A 58 -29.34 -17.84 -1.66
C ALA A 58 -29.45 -16.32 -1.74
N MET A 59 -29.90 -15.66 -0.67
CA MET A 59 -30.00 -14.19 -0.61
C MET A 59 -28.62 -13.53 -0.80
N ALA A 60 -27.58 -14.04 -0.15
CA ALA A 60 -26.20 -13.55 -0.32
C ALA A 60 -25.70 -13.69 -1.77
N LYS A 61 -25.97 -14.82 -2.42
CA LYS A 61 -25.63 -15.07 -3.82
C LYS A 61 -26.40 -14.18 -4.79
N LEU A 62 -27.68 -13.99 -4.58
CA LEU A 62 -28.51 -13.12 -5.41
C LEU A 62 -28.01 -11.68 -5.33
N VAL A 63 -27.72 -11.17 -4.13
CA VAL A 63 -27.17 -9.82 -3.93
C VAL A 63 -25.79 -9.68 -4.59
N ASP A 64 -24.91 -10.67 -4.42
CA ASP A 64 -23.57 -10.69 -5.05
C ASP A 64 -23.63 -10.61 -6.59
N ASN A 65 -24.73 -11.09 -7.18
CA ASN A 65 -24.98 -11.08 -8.63
C ASN A 65 -25.97 -9.99 -9.08
N GLY A 66 -26.15 -8.92 -8.30
CA GLY A 66 -26.87 -7.72 -8.72
C GLY A 66 -28.37 -7.70 -8.42
N GLN A 67 -28.86 -8.58 -7.53
CA GLN A 67 -30.19 -8.39 -6.94
C GLN A 67 -30.16 -7.15 -6.04
N GLU A 68 -31.15 -6.27 -6.24
CA GLU A 68 -31.28 -5.06 -5.45
C GLU A 68 -31.63 -5.37 -3.98
N ARG A 69 -31.04 -4.63 -3.07
CA ARG A 69 -31.28 -4.77 -1.63
C ARG A 69 -32.49 -3.94 -1.24
N THR A 70 -33.66 -4.58 -1.28
CA THR A 70 -34.90 -3.96 -0.86
C THR A 70 -35.11 -4.04 0.66
N PRO A 71 -35.98 -3.20 1.26
CA PRO A 71 -36.33 -3.30 2.68
C PRO A 71 -36.85 -4.69 3.07
N GLU A 72 -37.62 -5.33 2.18
CA GLU A 72 -38.18 -6.67 2.40
C GLU A 72 -37.07 -7.73 2.48
N LEU A 73 -36.02 -7.62 1.62
CA LEU A 73 -34.88 -8.53 1.66
C LEU A 73 -34.10 -8.34 2.96
N ASN A 74 -33.84 -7.08 3.37
CA ASN A 74 -33.16 -6.79 4.63
C ASN A 74 -33.95 -7.30 5.84
N GLN A 75 -35.29 -7.16 5.83
CA GLN A 75 -36.17 -7.70 6.87
C GLN A 75 -36.13 -9.23 6.92
N ALA A 76 -36.14 -9.90 5.76
CA ALA A 76 -36.03 -11.35 5.69
C ALA A 76 -34.67 -11.85 6.24
N VAL A 77 -33.57 -11.18 5.86
CA VAL A 77 -32.23 -11.49 6.42
C VAL A 77 -32.23 -11.34 7.94
N ALA A 78 -32.71 -10.22 8.49
CA ALA A 78 -32.74 -9.97 9.93
C ALA A 78 -33.60 -11.02 10.67
N ALA A 79 -34.78 -11.37 10.14
CA ALA A 79 -35.65 -12.38 10.71
C ALA A 79 -34.98 -13.77 10.75
N LEU A 80 -34.28 -14.14 9.67
CA LEU A 80 -33.56 -15.42 9.59
C LEU A 80 -32.35 -15.46 10.54
N LEU A 81 -31.64 -14.35 10.74
CA LEU A 81 -30.50 -14.29 11.70
C LEU A 81 -30.95 -14.59 13.14
N LEU A 82 -32.10 -14.08 13.56
CA LEU A 82 -32.66 -14.39 14.89
C LEU A 82 -32.92 -15.89 15.04
N LEU A 83 -33.49 -16.52 14.00
CA LEU A 83 -33.75 -17.99 14.03
C LEU A 83 -32.48 -18.83 14.01
N VAL A 84 -31.39 -18.35 13.37
CA VAL A 84 -30.07 -19.01 13.46
C VAL A 84 -29.64 -19.09 14.91
N HIS A 85 -29.79 -18.00 15.67
CA HIS A 85 -29.40 -17.96 17.07
C HIS A 85 -30.20 -18.99 17.92
N GLU A 86 -31.48 -19.13 17.67
CA GLU A 86 -32.35 -20.09 18.36
C GLU A 86 -32.06 -21.54 17.98
N GLN A 87 -31.67 -21.82 16.74
CA GLN A 87 -31.53 -23.19 16.22
C GLN A 87 -30.07 -23.62 16.01
N LYS A 88 -29.09 -22.86 16.49
CA LYS A 88 -27.65 -23.09 16.23
C LYS A 88 -27.15 -24.48 16.62
N ASP A 89 -27.69 -25.06 17.71
CA ASP A 89 -27.28 -26.37 18.22
C ASP A 89 -27.69 -27.54 17.29
N GLN A 90 -28.60 -27.29 16.34
CA GLN A 90 -29.07 -28.27 15.36
C GLN A 90 -28.36 -28.16 14.03
N LEU A 91 -27.45 -27.18 13.86
CA LEU A 91 -26.70 -26.98 12.64
C LEU A 91 -25.61 -28.04 12.47
N ASN A 92 -25.49 -28.59 11.28
CA ASN A 92 -24.35 -29.40 10.88
C ASN A 92 -23.19 -28.54 10.32
N ALA A 93 -22.02 -29.14 10.09
CA ALA A 93 -20.83 -28.45 9.57
C ALA A 93 -21.10 -27.68 8.27
N GLN A 94 -21.91 -28.21 7.36
CA GLN A 94 -22.26 -27.53 6.11
C GLN A 94 -23.18 -26.32 6.36
N GLY A 95 -24.14 -26.43 7.27
CA GLY A 95 -25.01 -25.33 7.67
C GLY A 95 -24.22 -24.16 8.26
N ILE A 96 -23.30 -24.45 9.19
CA ILE A 96 -22.40 -23.45 9.80
C ILE A 96 -21.56 -22.76 8.72
N THR A 97 -20.97 -23.54 7.81
CA THR A 97 -20.16 -23.00 6.69
C THR A 97 -20.98 -22.08 5.81
N ASN A 98 -22.18 -22.51 5.40
CA ASN A 98 -23.04 -21.73 4.52
C ASN A 98 -23.51 -20.42 5.18
N LEU A 99 -23.81 -20.45 6.47
CA LEU A 99 -24.25 -19.27 7.23
C LEU A 99 -23.12 -18.26 7.40
N LEU A 100 -21.95 -18.67 7.86
CA LEU A 100 -20.80 -17.75 8.01
C LEU A 100 -20.39 -17.15 6.66
N TRP A 101 -20.37 -17.97 5.61
CA TRP A 101 -20.09 -17.51 4.24
C TRP A 101 -21.15 -16.49 3.76
N ALA A 102 -22.43 -16.78 4.00
CA ALA A 102 -23.52 -15.87 3.60
C ALA A 102 -23.45 -14.53 4.32
N MET A 103 -23.21 -14.53 5.64
CA MET A 103 -23.06 -13.29 6.41
C MET A 103 -21.86 -12.47 5.94
N ALA A 104 -20.72 -13.11 5.70
CA ALA A 104 -19.53 -12.45 5.17
C ALA A 104 -19.79 -11.84 3.79
N LYS A 105 -20.49 -12.54 2.90
CA LYS A 105 -20.88 -12.04 1.57
C LYS A 105 -21.88 -10.89 1.63
N LEU A 106 -22.88 -10.97 2.50
CA LEU A 106 -23.83 -9.88 2.69
C LEU A 106 -23.12 -8.61 3.16
N VAL A 107 -22.20 -8.73 4.13
CA VAL A 107 -21.38 -7.61 4.62
C VAL A 107 -20.47 -7.05 3.50
N ASP A 108 -19.81 -7.92 2.74
CA ASP A 108 -18.95 -7.52 1.60
C ASP A 108 -19.73 -6.73 0.53
N ASN A 109 -21.04 -7.04 0.37
CA ASN A 109 -21.97 -6.33 -0.50
C ASN A 109 -22.72 -5.17 0.19
N GLY A 110 -22.19 -4.66 1.32
CA GLY A 110 -22.67 -3.46 2.00
C GLY A 110 -23.81 -3.67 3.00
N GLN A 111 -24.06 -4.93 3.46
CA GLN A 111 -24.93 -5.14 4.61
C GLN A 111 -24.30 -4.49 5.84
N GLU A 112 -25.11 -3.70 6.54
CA GLU A 112 -24.70 -3.14 7.83
C GLU A 112 -24.44 -4.27 8.83
N GLN A 113 -23.37 -4.13 9.60
CA GLN A 113 -23.03 -5.07 10.67
C GLN A 113 -23.87 -4.78 11.93
N THR A 114 -25.14 -5.16 11.86
CA THR A 114 -26.05 -4.98 12.98
C THR A 114 -25.63 -5.81 14.20
N PRO A 115 -26.07 -5.47 15.42
CA PRO A 115 -25.82 -6.27 16.61
C PRO A 115 -26.23 -7.74 16.44
N GLU A 116 -27.39 -8.00 15.81
CA GLU A 116 -27.91 -9.35 15.57
C GLU A 116 -26.99 -10.17 14.67
N LEU A 117 -26.40 -9.54 13.63
CA LEU A 117 -25.43 -10.22 12.78
C LEU A 117 -24.16 -10.57 13.57
N LYS A 118 -23.65 -9.64 14.38
CA LYS A 118 -22.47 -9.86 15.22
C LYS A 118 -22.71 -10.96 16.26
N GLU A 119 -23.85 -10.95 16.91
CA GLU A 119 -24.25 -11.96 17.87
C GLU A 119 -24.41 -13.34 17.23
N THR A 120 -24.98 -13.40 16.01
CA THR A 120 -25.12 -14.64 15.26
C THR A 120 -23.75 -15.22 14.86
N VAL A 121 -22.82 -14.39 14.38
CA VAL A 121 -21.44 -14.83 14.11
C VAL A 121 -20.81 -15.37 15.39
N ALA A 122 -20.90 -14.64 16.51
CA ALA A 122 -20.39 -15.05 17.82
C ALA A 122 -20.94 -16.40 18.27
N ALA A 123 -22.24 -16.60 18.09
CA ALA A 123 -22.93 -17.82 18.47
C ALA A 123 -22.53 -19.05 17.64
N LEU A 124 -22.06 -18.85 16.39
CA LEU A 124 -21.65 -19.95 15.51
C LEU A 124 -20.19 -20.39 15.72
N LEU A 125 -19.29 -19.51 16.20
CA LEU A 125 -17.87 -19.85 16.36
C LEU A 125 -17.60 -21.05 17.28
N PRO A 126 -18.27 -21.23 18.46
CA PRO A 126 -18.11 -22.43 19.27
C PRO A 126 -18.52 -23.73 18.55
N HIS A 127 -19.49 -23.64 17.62
CA HIS A 127 -19.93 -24.80 16.85
C HIS A 127 -18.91 -25.17 15.75
N VAL A 128 -18.10 -24.22 15.26
CA VAL A 128 -16.94 -24.51 14.40
C VAL A 128 -15.97 -25.43 15.16
N ASN A 129 -15.66 -25.09 16.42
CA ASN A 129 -14.80 -25.93 17.27
C ASN A 129 -15.38 -27.31 17.53
N ALA A 130 -16.67 -27.36 17.86
CA ALA A 130 -17.35 -28.62 18.18
C ALA A 130 -17.42 -29.59 16.99
N GLN A 131 -17.52 -29.06 15.78
CA GLN A 131 -17.68 -29.86 14.54
C GLN A 131 -16.43 -29.93 13.66
N LYS A 132 -15.26 -29.57 14.18
CA LYS A 132 -13.99 -29.48 13.44
C LYS A 132 -13.66 -30.69 12.57
N ALA A 133 -13.96 -31.90 13.04
CA ALA A 133 -13.68 -33.15 12.32
C ALA A 133 -14.65 -33.41 11.14
N ASN A 134 -15.75 -32.67 11.07
CA ASN A 134 -16.81 -32.89 10.08
C ASN A 134 -16.69 -31.95 8.87
N PHE A 135 -15.77 -30.97 8.90
CA PHE A 135 -15.59 -30.06 7.78
C PHE A 135 -14.86 -30.75 6.63
N LYS A 136 -15.49 -30.70 5.47
CA LYS A 136 -14.87 -31.08 4.20
C LYS A 136 -13.89 -29.98 3.74
N PRO A 137 -12.94 -30.26 2.82
CA PRO A 137 -11.99 -29.27 2.31
C PRO A 137 -12.67 -27.94 1.88
N GLN A 138 -13.73 -28.00 1.09
CA GLN A 138 -14.49 -26.82 0.68
C GLN A 138 -15.10 -26.03 1.85
N GLY A 139 -15.51 -26.72 2.91
CA GLY A 139 -16.02 -26.09 4.14
C GLY A 139 -14.95 -25.28 4.85
N ILE A 140 -13.73 -25.81 4.95
CA ILE A 140 -12.57 -25.11 5.55
C ILE A 140 -12.21 -23.88 4.73
N VAL A 141 -12.16 -23.98 3.39
CA VAL A 141 -11.92 -22.85 2.48
C VAL A 141 -12.95 -21.75 2.72
N ASN A 142 -14.22 -22.09 2.71
CA ASN A 142 -15.31 -21.13 2.87
C ASN A 142 -15.33 -20.48 4.24
N LEU A 143 -15.02 -21.21 5.31
CA LEU A 143 -14.93 -20.68 6.68
C LEU A 143 -13.80 -19.67 6.82
N LEU A 144 -12.59 -20.05 6.43
CA LEU A 144 -11.43 -19.15 6.51
C LEU A 144 -11.61 -17.91 5.62
N TRP A 145 -12.20 -18.08 4.44
CA TRP A 145 -12.57 -16.96 3.56
C TRP A 145 -13.59 -16.04 4.21
N ALA A 146 -14.63 -16.60 4.84
CA ALA A 146 -15.66 -15.81 5.51
C ALA A 146 -15.10 -15.03 6.69
N MET A 147 -14.26 -15.66 7.53
CA MET A 147 -13.60 -15.02 8.66
C MET A 147 -12.69 -13.87 8.18
N ALA A 148 -11.90 -14.10 7.13
CA ALA A 148 -11.05 -13.06 6.54
C ALA A 148 -11.85 -11.89 5.97
N LYS A 149 -12.98 -12.15 5.31
CA LYS A 149 -13.86 -11.13 4.76
C LYS A 149 -14.59 -10.30 5.82
N LEU A 150 -15.03 -10.93 6.91
CA LEU A 150 -15.63 -10.20 8.02
C LEU A 150 -14.64 -9.19 8.62
N LEU A 151 -13.39 -9.62 8.87
CA LEU A 151 -12.32 -8.72 9.35
C LEU A 151 -11.99 -7.59 8.36
N ASP A 152 -11.89 -7.91 7.06
CA ASP A 152 -11.60 -6.94 6.00
C ASP A 152 -12.67 -5.82 5.93
N ASN A 153 -13.90 -6.16 6.28
CA ASN A 153 -15.03 -5.23 6.37
C ASN A 153 -15.22 -4.60 7.76
N GLY A 154 -14.23 -4.70 8.65
CA GLY A 154 -14.23 -4.01 9.94
C GLY A 154 -14.99 -4.74 11.05
N TYR A 155 -15.22 -6.06 10.92
CA TYR A 155 -15.70 -6.86 12.03
C TYR A 155 -14.62 -6.95 13.11
N GLU A 156 -14.93 -6.49 14.31
CA GLU A 156 -14.01 -6.62 15.44
C GLU A 156 -14.00 -8.06 15.93
N PRO A 157 -12.82 -8.72 16.03
CA PRO A 157 -12.74 -10.09 16.52
C PRO A 157 -13.26 -10.20 17.94
N ILE A 158 -14.15 -11.14 18.12
CA ILE A 158 -14.76 -11.46 19.42
C ILE A 158 -14.20 -12.77 19.97
N SER A 159 -14.49 -13.04 21.23
CA SER A 159 -14.18 -14.34 21.85
C SER A 159 -14.64 -15.51 20.97
N GLY A 160 -13.80 -16.52 20.82
CA GLY A 160 -14.04 -17.69 19.96
C GLY A 160 -13.52 -17.59 18.53
N PHE A 161 -13.15 -16.37 18.05
CA PHE A 161 -12.63 -16.19 16.70
C PHE A 161 -11.22 -16.81 16.55
N GLU A 162 -10.34 -16.54 17.51
CA GLU A 162 -8.99 -17.10 17.55
C GLU A 162 -9.00 -18.63 17.73
N GLU A 163 -9.89 -19.11 18.60
CA GLU A 163 -10.05 -20.54 18.82
C GLU A 163 -10.53 -21.26 17.57
N ALA A 164 -11.48 -20.66 16.83
CA ALA A 164 -11.94 -21.22 15.56
C ALA A 164 -10.82 -21.28 14.52
N LEU A 165 -9.98 -20.22 14.41
CA LEU A 165 -8.81 -20.22 13.55
C LEU A 165 -7.80 -21.30 13.97
N ALA A 166 -7.45 -21.36 15.24
CA ALA A 166 -6.50 -22.33 15.78
C ALA A 166 -6.92 -23.79 15.54
N VAL A 167 -8.22 -24.03 15.48
CA VAL A 167 -8.79 -25.36 15.18
C VAL A 167 -8.79 -25.67 13.69
N LEU A 168 -9.07 -24.67 12.81
CA LEU A 168 -9.16 -24.89 11.36
C LEU A 168 -7.79 -25.06 10.69
N LEU A 169 -6.75 -24.33 11.16
CA LEU A 169 -5.42 -24.36 10.53
C LEU A 169 -4.77 -25.76 10.51
N PRO A 170 -4.79 -26.57 11.58
CA PRO A 170 -4.31 -27.96 11.51
C PRO A 170 -5.06 -28.82 10.49
N HIS A 171 -6.35 -28.57 10.26
CA HIS A 171 -7.13 -29.28 9.25
C HIS A 171 -6.75 -28.88 7.84
N VAL A 172 -6.30 -27.64 7.61
CA VAL A 172 -5.69 -27.25 6.33
C VAL A 172 -4.48 -28.13 6.04
N ASN A 173 -3.56 -28.29 7.00
CA ASN A 173 -2.38 -29.13 6.85
C ASN A 173 -2.73 -30.60 6.61
N ALA A 174 -3.73 -31.11 7.35
CA ALA A 174 -4.15 -32.52 7.23
C ALA A 174 -4.85 -32.84 5.90
N GLN A 175 -5.49 -31.85 5.27
CA GLN A 175 -6.28 -32.03 4.04
C GLN A 175 -5.63 -31.33 2.81
N LYS A 176 -4.38 -30.90 2.90
CA LYS A 176 -3.70 -30.11 1.86
C LYS A 176 -3.73 -30.74 0.46
N ASP A 177 -3.66 -32.05 0.37
CA ASP A 177 -3.69 -32.81 -0.89
C ASP A 177 -5.10 -32.91 -1.52
N GLN A 178 -6.14 -32.47 -0.80
CA GLN A 178 -7.54 -32.55 -1.23
C GLN A 178 -8.08 -31.21 -1.74
N PHE A 179 -7.31 -30.12 -1.63
CA PHE A 179 -7.73 -28.83 -2.14
C PHE A 179 -7.46 -28.73 -3.64
N ASP A 180 -8.46 -28.26 -4.38
CA ASP A 180 -8.29 -27.88 -5.78
C ASP A 180 -7.58 -26.52 -5.90
N ALA A 181 -7.21 -26.14 -7.11
CA ALA A 181 -6.50 -24.91 -7.41
C ALA A 181 -7.22 -23.68 -6.83
N ARG A 182 -8.52 -23.57 -7.05
CA ARG A 182 -9.34 -22.46 -6.51
C ARG A 182 -9.38 -22.45 -4.99
N GLY A 183 -9.48 -23.61 -4.37
CA GLY A 183 -9.43 -23.75 -2.91
C GLY A 183 -8.13 -23.26 -2.32
N ILE A 184 -6.99 -23.63 -2.93
CA ILE A 184 -5.65 -23.19 -2.53
C ILE A 184 -5.52 -21.65 -2.66
N ALA A 185 -5.95 -21.08 -3.78
CA ALA A 185 -5.90 -19.63 -3.98
C ALA A 185 -6.73 -18.86 -2.94
N ASN A 186 -7.94 -19.33 -2.65
CA ASN A 186 -8.81 -18.75 -1.64
C ASN A 186 -8.26 -18.89 -0.22
N LEU A 187 -7.65 -20.04 0.12
CA LEU A 187 -7.01 -20.25 1.41
C LEU A 187 -5.84 -19.30 1.63
N LEU A 188 -4.92 -19.21 0.67
CA LEU A 188 -3.76 -18.31 0.78
C LEU A 188 -4.19 -16.84 0.83
N TRP A 189 -5.21 -16.46 0.05
CA TRP A 189 -5.81 -15.13 0.14
C TRP A 189 -6.40 -14.85 1.53
N ALA A 190 -7.16 -15.79 2.08
CA ALA A 190 -7.74 -15.66 3.41
C ALA A 190 -6.66 -15.55 4.50
N MET A 191 -5.63 -16.39 4.44
CA MET A 191 -4.50 -16.37 5.38
C MET A 191 -3.73 -15.04 5.32
N ALA A 192 -3.51 -14.50 4.10
CA ALA A 192 -2.87 -13.20 3.93
C ALA A 192 -3.69 -12.06 4.55
N LYS A 193 -5.02 -12.09 4.42
CA LYS A 193 -5.93 -11.13 5.06
C LYS A 193 -5.93 -11.25 6.59
N LEU A 194 -5.89 -12.47 7.11
CA LEU A 194 -5.83 -12.73 8.55
C LEU A 194 -4.52 -12.25 9.18
N THR A 195 -3.40 -12.31 8.45
CA THR A 195 -2.10 -11.78 8.92
C THR A 195 -2.00 -10.25 8.86
N ASP A 196 -2.68 -9.60 7.92
CA ASP A 196 -2.64 -8.14 7.75
C ASP A 196 -3.26 -7.40 8.96
N ASN A 197 -4.19 -8.04 9.65
CA ASN A 197 -4.75 -7.58 10.92
C ASN A 197 -3.75 -7.86 12.06
N ARG A 198 -2.79 -6.94 12.26
CA ARG A 198 -1.61 -7.04 13.16
C ARG A 198 -1.87 -7.46 14.60
N GLN A 199 -3.13 -7.56 15.03
CA GLN A 199 -3.52 -7.98 16.37
C GLN A 199 -3.51 -9.51 16.54
N HIS A 200 -3.49 -10.29 15.45
CA HIS A 200 -3.67 -11.73 15.50
C HIS A 200 -2.45 -12.49 14.96
N ARG A 201 -1.52 -12.82 15.87
CA ARG A 201 -0.46 -13.82 15.59
C ARG A 201 -1.02 -15.21 15.90
N THR A 202 -1.91 -15.71 15.07
CA THR A 202 -2.47 -17.06 15.27
C THR A 202 -1.39 -18.11 15.03
N PRO A 203 -1.06 -18.93 16.02
CA PRO A 203 -0.15 -20.06 15.84
C PRO A 203 -0.65 -20.99 14.73
N GLY A 204 0.28 -21.57 13.94
CA GLY A 204 -0.06 -22.50 12.86
C GLY A 204 -0.35 -21.86 11.51
N LEU A 205 -0.50 -20.52 11.43
CA LEU A 205 -0.77 -19.86 10.16
C LEU A 205 0.42 -19.94 9.19
N LYS A 206 1.63 -19.75 9.69
CA LYS A 206 2.87 -19.85 8.88
C LYS A 206 3.06 -21.28 8.35
N GLU A 207 2.81 -22.26 9.20
CA GLU A 207 2.88 -23.67 8.86
C GLU A 207 1.84 -24.05 7.79
N ALA A 208 0.62 -23.54 7.91
CA ALA A 208 -0.44 -23.78 6.93
C ALA A 208 -0.10 -23.14 5.56
N VAL A 209 0.43 -21.91 5.55
CA VAL A 209 0.92 -21.27 4.32
C VAL A 209 2.04 -22.13 3.69
N ALA A 210 3.07 -22.50 4.47
CA ALA A 210 4.20 -23.29 3.97
C ALA A 210 3.75 -24.66 3.41
N ALA A 211 2.74 -25.28 4.01
CA ALA A 211 2.18 -26.54 3.55
C ALA A 211 1.44 -26.43 2.20
N LEU A 212 0.89 -25.27 1.87
CA LEU A 212 0.16 -25.05 0.61
C LEU A 212 1.04 -24.63 -0.58
N LEU A 213 2.21 -23.99 -0.36
CA LEU A 213 3.07 -23.51 -1.44
C LEU A 213 3.50 -24.61 -2.45
N PRO A 214 3.88 -25.85 -2.05
CA PRO A 214 4.17 -26.92 -2.99
C PRO A 214 2.97 -27.28 -3.87
N HIS A 215 1.75 -27.20 -3.35
CA HIS A 215 0.52 -27.51 -4.09
C HIS A 215 0.18 -26.40 -5.11
N VAL A 216 0.55 -25.13 -4.84
CA VAL A 216 0.48 -24.06 -5.85
C VAL A 216 1.36 -24.43 -7.04
N ASN A 217 2.60 -24.84 -6.80
CA ASN A 217 3.53 -25.22 -7.87
C ASN A 217 3.04 -26.44 -8.66
N ALA A 218 2.47 -27.43 -7.98
CA ALA A 218 1.95 -28.65 -8.62
C ALA A 218 0.70 -28.39 -9.49
N GLN A 219 -0.10 -27.37 -9.15
CA GLN A 219 -1.36 -27.05 -9.84
C GLN A 219 -1.30 -25.75 -10.66
N LYS A 220 -0.11 -25.20 -10.92
CA LYS A 220 0.08 -23.88 -11.55
C LYS A 220 -0.67 -23.68 -12.86
N ASP A 221 -0.84 -24.72 -13.65
CA ASP A 221 -1.50 -24.70 -14.96
C ASP A 221 -3.05 -24.76 -14.85
N GLN A 222 -3.59 -24.95 -13.66
CA GLN A 222 -5.03 -25.04 -13.39
C GLN A 222 -5.62 -23.74 -12.88
N PHE A 223 -4.78 -22.74 -12.53
CA PHE A 223 -5.26 -21.45 -12.03
C PHE A 223 -5.80 -20.58 -13.16
N ASN A 224 -6.97 -20.00 -12.94
CA ASN A 224 -7.50 -18.95 -13.79
C ASN A 224 -6.92 -17.58 -13.42
N THR A 225 -7.27 -16.53 -14.17
CA THR A 225 -6.76 -15.18 -13.96
C THR A 225 -7.01 -14.63 -12.54
N GLN A 226 -8.18 -14.90 -11.99
CA GLN A 226 -8.54 -14.48 -10.62
C GLN A 226 -7.69 -15.21 -9.57
N ASP A 227 -7.49 -16.51 -9.75
CA ASP A 227 -6.68 -17.32 -8.83
C ASP A 227 -5.23 -16.85 -8.82
N ILE A 228 -4.64 -16.60 -9.99
CA ILE A 228 -3.27 -16.06 -10.13
C ILE A 228 -3.14 -14.69 -9.43
N ALA A 229 -4.10 -13.79 -9.68
CA ALA A 229 -4.09 -12.47 -9.06
C ALA A 229 -4.22 -12.54 -7.53
N ASN A 230 -5.08 -13.42 -7.02
CA ASN A 230 -5.25 -13.66 -5.60
C ASN A 230 -4.00 -14.27 -4.95
N LEU A 231 -3.35 -15.22 -5.61
CA LEU A 231 -2.13 -15.88 -5.14
C LEU A 231 -0.97 -14.88 -5.02
N LEU A 232 -0.66 -14.15 -6.09
CA LEU A 232 0.42 -13.16 -6.06
C LEU A 232 0.15 -12.04 -5.06
N TRP A 233 -1.11 -11.58 -4.96
CA TRP A 233 -1.53 -10.63 -3.94
C TRP A 233 -1.32 -11.17 -2.52
N ALA A 234 -1.70 -12.44 -2.29
CA ALA A 234 -1.53 -13.09 -0.99
C ALA A 234 -0.04 -13.20 -0.61
N MET A 235 0.82 -13.61 -1.53
CA MET A 235 2.26 -13.71 -1.31
C MET A 235 2.88 -12.35 -0.97
N ALA A 236 2.50 -11.30 -1.71
CA ALA A 236 2.95 -9.94 -1.46
C ALA A 236 2.52 -9.46 -0.06
N LYS A 237 1.29 -9.73 0.35
CA LYS A 237 0.77 -9.38 1.67
C LYS A 237 1.43 -10.14 2.80
N LEU A 238 1.65 -11.44 2.64
CA LEU A 238 2.34 -12.27 3.63
C LEU A 238 3.76 -11.74 3.91
N VAL A 239 4.51 -11.40 2.85
CA VAL A 239 5.85 -10.81 2.99
C VAL A 239 5.78 -9.43 3.65
N ASP A 240 4.85 -8.55 3.22
CA ASP A 240 4.67 -7.20 3.78
C ASP A 240 4.29 -7.21 5.27
N SER A 241 3.61 -8.28 5.73
CA SER A 241 3.23 -8.49 7.14
C SER A 241 4.36 -9.08 8.00
N GLY A 242 5.58 -9.19 7.48
CA GLY A 242 6.76 -9.68 8.18
C GLY A 242 6.89 -11.21 8.22
N GLN A 243 6.24 -11.94 7.32
CA GLN A 243 6.56 -13.33 7.09
C GLN A 243 7.89 -13.40 6.36
N ASN A 244 8.84 -14.20 6.87
CA ASN A 244 10.13 -14.35 6.24
C ASN A 244 9.96 -14.90 4.82
N ARG A 245 10.68 -14.30 3.88
CA ARG A 245 10.77 -14.82 2.51
C ARG A 245 11.51 -16.16 2.56
N THR A 246 10.82 -17.21 2.19
CA THR A 246 11.41 -18.53 2.06
C THR A 246 11.74 -18.83 0.59
N PRO A 247 12.71 -19.72 0.31
CA PRO A 247 12.96 -20.17 -1.06
C PRO A 247 11.71 -20.72 -1.75
N GLU A 248 10.84 -21.42 -1.01
CA GLU A 248 9.59 -21.97 -1.50
C GLU A 248 8.63 -20.88 -1.98
N LEU A 249 8.51 -19.77 -1.23
CA LEU A 249 7.68 -18.63 -1.61
C LEU A 249 8.23 -17.98 -2.90
N ASN A 250 9.55 -17.77 -2.98
CA ASN A 250 10.19 -17.21 -4.17
C ASN A 250 9.98 -18.12 -5.40
N ASN A 251 10.15 -19.42 -5.23
CA ASN A 251 9.91 -20.41 -6.29
C ASN A 251 8.45 -20.41 -6.75
N THR A 252 7.51 -20.23 -5.80
CA THR A 252 6.08 -20.16 -6.11
C THR A 252 5.75 -18.88 -6.90
N VAL A 253 6.31 -17.74 -6.52
CA VAL A 253 6.17 -16.51 -7.32
C VAL A 253 6.71 -16.72 -8.73
N ALA A 254 7.93 -17.25 -8.86
CA ALA A 254 8.54 -17.52 -10.16
C ALA A 254 7.73 -18.48 -11.02
N ALA A 255 7.11 -19.52 -10.42
CA ALA A 255 6.28 -20.49 -11.14
C ALA A 255 4.96 -19.90 -11.67
N LEU A 256 4.45 -18.80 -11.08
CA LEU A 256 3.23 -18.12 -11.51
C LEU A 256 3.45 -17.08 -12.61
N LEU A 257 4.66 -16.50 -12.75
CA LEU A 257 4.94 -15.47 -13.75
C LEU A 257 4.67 -15.91 -15.20
N PRO A 258 5.05 -17.13 -15.65
CA PRO A 258 4.69 -17.62 -16.98
C PRO A 258 3.17 -17.67 -17.21
N GLN A 259 2.40 -17.97 -16.16
CA GLN A 259 0.94 -18.02 -16.23
C GLN A 259 0.33 -16.62 -16.37
N VAL A 260 0.94 -15.59 -15.71
CA VAL A 260 0.57 -14.18 -15.93
C VAL A 260 0.77 -13.82 -17.39
N ASN A 261 1.93 -14.15 -17.97
CA ASN A 261 2.23 -13.85 -19.38
C ASN A 261 1.31 -14.59 -20.35
N ALA A 262 0.99 -15.85 -20.09
CA ALA A 262 0.13 -16.66 -20.95
C ALA A 262 -1.33 -16.17 -20.95
N GLN A 263 -1.82 -15.63 -19.84
CA GLN A 263 -3.22 -15.21 -19.66
C GLN A 263 -3.43 -13.69 -19.66
N LYS A 264 -2.41 -12.88 -19.99
CA LYS A 264 -2.44 -11.42 -19.86
C LYS A 264 -3.68 -10.74 -20.46
N ALA A 265 -4.13 -11.16 -21.62
CA ALA A 265 -5.28 -10.59 -22.31
C ALA A 265 -6.66 -10.92 -21.66
N HIS A 266 -6.69 -11.79 -20.68
CA HIS A 266 -7.92 -12.24 -20.03
C HIS A 266 -8.15 -11.66 -18.62
N PHE A 267 -7.16 -10.92 -18.08
CA PHE A 267 -7.31 -10.30 -16.77
C PHE A 267 -8.34 -9.16 -16.78
N LYS A 268 -9.20 -9.17 -15.77
CA LYS A 268 -10.15 -8.08 -15.51
C LYS A 268 -9.43 -6.88 -14.88
N PRO A 269 -10.03 -5.66 -14.91
CA PRO A 269 -9.40 -4.46 -14.35
C PRO A 269 -8.92 -4.63 -12.90
N GLN A 270 -9.73 -5.24 -12.05
CA GLN A 270 -9.36 -5.47 -10.65
C GLN A 270 -8.18 -6.43 -10.50
N GLU A 271 -8.12 -7.47 -11.34
CA GLU A 271 -7.05 -8.46 -11.34
C GLU A 271 -5.72 -7.83 -11.78
N ILE A 272 -5.74 -7.00 -12.85
CA ILE A 272 -4.56 -6.23 -13.30
C ILE A 272 -4.04 -5.32 -12.19
N ALA A 273 -4.95 -4.57 -11.53
CA ALA A 273 -4.57 -3.67 -10.46
C ALA A 273 -3.96 -4.42 -9.26
N ASN A 274 -4.51 -5.57 -8.90
CA ASN A 274 -4.00 -6.42 -7.83
C ASN A 274 -2.65 -7.05 -8.19
N LEU A 275 -2.48 -7.51 -9.43
CA LEU A 275 -1.22 -8.09 -9.93
C LEU A 275 -0.09 -7.07 -9.90
N LEU A 276 -0.27 -5.90 -10.52
CA LEU A 276 0.78 -4.88 -10.55
C LEU A 276 1.10 -4.38 -9.14
N TRP A 277 0.08 -4.22 -8.28
CA TRP A 277 0.30 -3.90 -6.87
C TRP A 277 1.12 -4.98 -6.15
N ALA A 278 0.78 -6.25 -6.35
CA ALA A 278 1.49 -7.37 -5.74
C ALA A 278 2.95 -7.44 -6.22
N MET A 279 3.18 -7.31 -7.51
CA MET A 279 4.52 -7.30 -8.09
C MET A 279 5.37 -6.15 -7.55
N ALA A 280 4.80 -4.95 -7.45
CA ALA A 280 5.47 -3.79 -6.86
C ALA A 280 5.83 -4.04 -5.38
N LYS A 281 4.92 -4.62 -4.60
CA LYS A 281 5.16 -4.96 -3.20
C LYS A 281 6.22 -6.05 -3.01
N LEU A 282 6.21 -7.06 -3.86
CA LEU A 282 7.23 -8.12 -3.83
C LEU A 282 8.62 -7.56 -4.08
N VAL A 283 8.78 -6.67 -5.06
CA VAL A 283 10.07 -6.00 -5.35
C VAL A 283 10.46 -5.07 -4.21
N ASP A 284 9.54 -4.27 -3.69
CA ASP A 284 9.77 -3.36 -2.54
C ASP A 284 10.27 -4.13 -1.29
N ASN A 285 9.87 -5.41 -1.17
CA ASN A 285 10.35 -6.33 -0.13
C ASN A 285 11.51 -7.22 -0.60
N GLY A 286 12.23 -6.86 -1.66
CA GLY A 286 13.48 -7.50 -2.10
C GLY A 286 13.30 -8.71 -3.03
N GLN A 287 12.15 -8.88 -3.71
CA GLN A 287 12.03 -9.86 -4.80
C GLN A 287 12.98 -9.48 -5.93
N GLU A 288 13.79 -10.45 -6.37
CA GLU A 288 14.63 -10.28 -7.55
C GLU A 288 13.75 -10.08 -8.79
N ARG A 289 14.15 -9.13 -9.62
CA ARG A 289 13.49 -8.83 -10.89
C ARG A 289 14.13 -9.64 -12.01
N THR A 290 13.61 -10.84 -12.23
CA THR A 290 14.02 -11.65 -13.36
C THR A 290 13.45 -11.11 -14.69
N THR A 291 13.95 -11.63 -15.80
CA THR A 291 13.42 -11.29 -17.14
C THR A 291 11.93 -11.57 -17.23
N GLU A 292 11.49 -12.72 -16.75
CA GLU A 292 10.07 -13.14 -16.74
C GLU A 292 9.22 -12.21 -15.89
N PHE A 293 9.77 -11.69 -14.76
CA PHE A 293 9.09 -10.71 -13.92
C PHE A 293 8.87 -9.40 -14.68
N ASN A 294 9.92 -8.89 -15.33
CA ASN A 294 9.83 -7.67 -16.12
C ASN A 294 8.87 -7.82 -17.32
N GLU A 295 8.91 -8.95 -18.00
CA GLU A 295 7.97 -9.28 -19.09
C GLU A 295 6.51 -9.31 -18.61
N ALA A 296 6.26 -9.87 -17.42
CA ALA A 296 4.91 -9.90 -16.84
C ALA A 296 4.42 -8.48 -16.50
N VAL A 297 5.29 -7.63 -15.91
CA VAL A 297 4.94 -6.22 -15.64
C VAL A 297 4.62 -5.49 -16.95
N ILE A 298 5.53 -5.51 -17.92
CA ILE A 298 5.39 -4.80 -19.19
C ILE A 298 4.19 -5.34 -19.98
N GLY A 299 3.99 -6.66 -19.95
CA GLY A 299 2.90 -7.33 -20.66
C GLY A 299 1.49 -6.95 -20.18
N LEU A 300 1.34 -6.46 -18.94
CA LEU A 300 0.05 -6.01 -18.37
C LEU A 300 -0.25 -4.53 -18.68
N LEU A 301 0.75 -3.71 -18.99
CA LEU A 301 0.58 -2.25 -19.18
C LEU A 301 -0.35 -1.88 -20.36
N PRO A 302 -0.30 -2.56 -21.53
CA PRO A 302 -1.26 -2.31 -22.62
C PRO A 302 -2.72 -2.50 -22.19
N ASP A 303 -2.99 -3.49 -21.33
CA ASP A 303 -4.33 -3.78 -20.83
C ASP A 303 -4.81 -2.71 -19.83
N VAL A 304 -3.91 -2.06 -19.10
CA VAL A 304 -4.23 -0.86 -18.30
C VAL A 304 -4.79 0.23 -19.21
N ASN A 305 -4.16 0.49 -20.36
CA ASN A 305 -4.68 1.48 -21.33
C ASN A 305 -6.00 1.03 -21.96
N ALA A 306 -6.11 -0.23 -22.38
CA ALA A 306 -7.34 -0.76 -23.01
C ALA A 306 -8.55 -0.71 -22.08
N GLN A 307 -8.36 -0.95 -20.78
CA GLN A 307 -9.44 -1.05 -19.80
C GLN A 307 -9.55 0.18 -18.86
N LYS A 308 -8.90 1.29 -19.19
CA LYS A 308 -8.78 2.49 -18.32
C LYS A 308 -10.10 3.02 -17.76
N ALA A 309 -11.19 2.94 -18.52
CA ALA A 309 -12.53 3.40 -18.12
C ALA A 309 -13.22 2.47 -17.10
N ASN A 310 -12.75 1.23 -16.97
CA ASN A 310 -13.38 0.20 -16.17
C ASN A 310 -12.76 0.04 -14.78
N PHE A 311 -11.66 0.77 -14.48
CA PHE A 311 -11.05 0.73 -13.16
C PHE A 311 -11.90 1.48 -12.13
N LYS A 312 -12.16 0.80 -11.02
CA LYS A 312 -12.74 1.44 -9.83
C LYS A 312 -11.70 2.36 -9.17
N PRO A 313 -12.11 3.33 -8.33
CA PRO A 313 -11.20 4.26 -7.67
C PRO A 313 -10.00 3.57 -6.99
N GLN A 314 -10.24 2.51 -6.23
CA GLN A 314 -9.16 1.75 -5.57
C GLN A 314 -8.18 1.12 -6.57
N GLY A 315 -8.66 0.66 -7.73
CA GLY A 315 -7.80 0.12 -8.79
C GLY A 315 -6.86 1.17 -9.36
N ILE A 316 -7.34 2.39 -9.60
CA ILE A 316 -6.52 3.52 -10.07
C ILE A 316 -5.42 3.86 -9.06
N VAL A 317 -5.79 3.94 -7.76
CA VAL A 317 -4.82 4.17 -6.67
C VAL A 317 -3.75 3.09 -6.66
N ASN A 318 -4.15 1.81 -6.71
CA ASN A 318 -3.23 0.67 -6.68
C ASN A 318 -2.28 0.68 -7.89
N LEU A 319 -2.78 1.00 -9.08
CA LEU A 319 -1.99 1.06 -10.31
C LEU A 319 -0.94 2.16 -10.26
N LEU A 320 -1.32 3.40 -9.97
CA LEU A 320 -0.38 4.52 -9.90
C LEU A 320 0.66 4.32 -8.80
N TRP A 321 0.23 3.80 -7.63
CA TRP A 321 1.15 3.44 -6.56
C TRP A 321 2.11 2.33 -6.98
N ALA A 322 1.62 1.28 -7.66
CA ALA A 322 2.45 0.18 -8.14
C ALA A 322 3.49 0.66 -9.16
N MET A 323 3.07 1.45 -10.15
CA MET A 323 3.98 2.00 -11.16
C MET A 323 5.06 2.87 -10.53
N SER A 324 4.70 3.72 -9.54
CA SER A 324 5.67 4.55 -8.84
C SER A 324 6.69 3.72 -8.05
N LYS A 325 6.25 2.65 -7.40
CA LYS A 325 7.13 1.73 -6.66
C LYS A 325 8.03 0.89 -7.57
N LEU A 326 7.50 0.38 -8.68
CA LEU A 326 8.28 -0.37 -9.67
C LEU A 326 9.41 0.50 -10.23
N VAL A 327 9.10 1.74 -10.57
CA VAL A 327 10.08 2.70 -11.08
C VAL A 327 11.12 3.07 -10.02
N ASP A 328 10.69 3.35 -8.79
CA ASP A 328 11.57 3.65 -7.64
C ASP A 328 12.57 2.48 -7.38
N ASN A 329 12.14 1.25 -7.66
CA ASN A 329 12.96 0.04 -7.59
C ASN A 329 13.66 -0.31 -8.93
N GLY A 330 13.83 0.64 -9.84
CA GLY A 330 14.65 0.51 -11.05
C GLY A 330 13.94 -0.12 -12.25
N GLN A 331 12.60 -0.13 -12.33
CA GLN A 331 11.88 -0.47 -13.56
C GLN A 331 12.16 0.57 -14.64
N GLU A 332 12.59 0.11 -15.82
CA GLU A 332 12.82 0.99 -16.95
C GLU A 332 11.54 1.72 -17.36
N GLN A 333 11.71 2.95 -17.82
CA GLN A 333 10.64 3.78 -18.36
C GLN A 333 10.31 3.38 -19.80
N THR A 334 9.57 2.29 -19.95
CA THR A 334 9.10 1.90 -21.28
C THR A 334 8.00 2.86 -21.78
N PRO A 335 7.79 2.96 -23.11
CA PRO A 335 6.68 3.72 -23.67
C PRO A 335 5.32 3.29 -23.11
N GLU A 336 5.13 2.00 -22.88
CA GLU A 336 3.91 1.41 -22.31
C GLU A 336 3.65 1.92 -20.90
N LEU A 337 4.69 2.04 -20.06
CA LEU A 337 4.59 2.57 -18.71
C LEU A 337 4.18 4.05 -18.73
N LYS A 338 4.82 4.85 -19.58
CA LYS A 338 4.48 6.28 -19.76
C LYS A 338 3.03 6.45 -20.19
N VAL A 339 2.58 5.66 -21.15
CA VAL A 339 1.17 5.66 -21.60
C VAL A 339 0.24 5.24 -20.46
N ALA A 340 0.55 4.15 -19.75
CA ALA A 340 -0.30 3.66 -18.65
C ALA A 340 -0.46 4.70 -17.55
N VAL A 341 0.61 5.42 -17.17
CA VAL A 341 0.52 6.52 -16.20
C VAL A 341 -0.35 7.65 -16.75
N ALA A 342 -0.06 8.12 -17.98
CA ALA A 342 -0.75 9.26 -18.57
C ALA A 342 -2.27 9.04 -18.75
N VAL A 343 -2.68 7.85 -19.14
CA VAL A 343 -4.11 7.55 -19.39
C VAL A 343 -4.94 7.40 -18.11
N LEU A 344 -4.32 7.16 -16.94
CA LEU A 344 -5.03 7.05 -15.67
C LEU A 344 -5.32 8.41 -15.03
N LEU A 345 -4.51 9.42 -15.27
CA LEU A 345 -4.62 10.73 -14.61
C LEU A 345 -5.95 11.46 -14.85
N PRO A 346 -6.54 11.47 -16.07
CA PRO A 346 -7.88 12.02 -16.27
C PRO A 346 -8.96 11.33 -15.42
N TYR A 347 -8.83 10.03 -15.19
CA TYR A 347 -9.76 9.26 -14.36
C TYR A 347 -9.60 9.53 -12.87
N VAL A 348 -8.40 9.96 -12.41
CA VAL A 348 -8.21 10.48 -11.05
C VAL A 348 -9.12 11.69 -10.85
N ASN A 349 -9.09 12.66 -11.77
CA ASN A 349 -9.95 13.86 -11.67
C ASN A 349 -11.44 13.52 -11.77
N ALA A 350 -11.82 12.64 -12.70
CA ALA A 350 -13.22 12.25 -12.90
C ALA A 350 -13.83 11.51 -11.69
N GLN A 351 -13.03 10.83 -10.90
CA GLN A 351 -13.48 10.01 -9.76
C GLN A 351 -13.08 10.59 -8.40
N ILE A 352 -12.64 11.84 -8.34
CA ILE A 352 -12.04 12.42 -7.12
C ILE A 352 -12.94 12.33 -5.89
N ALA A 353 -14.26 12.47 -6.06
CA ALA A 353 -15.25 12.36 -5.00
C ALA A 353 -15.35 10.96 -4.37
N ASN A 354 -14.90 9.94 -5.08
CA ASN A 354 -15.04 8.53 -4.71
C ASN A 354 -13.78 7.98 -3.99
N PHE A 355 -12.69 8.75 -3.93
CA PHE A 355 -11.50 8.30 -3.23
C PHE A 355 -11.62 8.45 -1.72
N LYS A 356 -11.21 7.43 -1.00
CA LYS A 356 -11.00 7.51 0.45
C LYS A 356 -9.75 8.35 0.75
N PRO A 357 -9.64 8.99 1.94
CA PRO A 357 -8.49 9.83 2.30
C PRO A 357 -7.13 9.14 2.10
N GLN A 358 -7.01 7.86 2.51
CA GLN A 358 -5.80 7.07 2.28
C GLN A 358 -5.47 6.91 0.79
N GLY A 359 -6.50 6.75 -0.06
CA GLY A 359 -6.33 6.67 -1.52
C GLY A 359 -5.79 7.99 -2.09
N ILE A 360 -6.30 9.13 -1.62
CA ILE A 360 -5.81 10.45 -2.03
C ILE A 360 -4.33 10.63 -1.63
N ALA A 361 -3.97 10.28 -0.39
CA ALA A 361 -2.58 10.36 0.07
C ALA A 361 -1.65 9.46 -0.77
N ASN A 362 -2.08 8.24 -1.09
CA ASN A 362 -1.35 7.33 -1.96
C ASN A 362 -1.16 7.91 -3.37
N LEU A 363 -2.19 8.57 -3.94
CA LEU A 363 -2.10 9.23 -5.24
C LEU A 363 -1.11 10.40 -5.22
N LEU A 364 -1.21 11.29 -4.23
CA LEU A 364 -0.29 12.42 -4.05
C LEU A 364 1.17 11.92 -3.95
N TRP A 365 1.38 10.87 -3.16
CA TRP A 365 2.69 10.25 -2.99
C TRP A 365 3.18 9.59 -4.30
N ALA A 366 2.34 8.82 -4.99
CA ALA A 366 2.70 8.13 -6.22
C ALA A 366 3.06 9.11 -7.35
N MET A 367 2.23 10.14 -7.55
CA MET A 367 2.49 11.18 -8.55
C MET A 367 3.77 11.97 -8.25
N ALA A 368 4.03 12.22 -6.96
CA ALA A 368 5.27 12.86 -6.52
C ALA A 368 6.49 11.98 -6.80
N LYS A 369 6.43 10.68 -6.51
CA LYS A 369 7.51 9.72 -6.80
C LYS A 369 7.81 9.61 -8.29
N LEU A 370 6.80 9.61 -9.13
CA LEU A 370 6.96 9.61 -10.59
C LEU A 370 7.63 10.89 -11.13
N GLY A 371 7.72 11.95 -10.32
CA GLY A 371 8.50 13.14 -10.65
C GLY A 371 8.16 13.72 -12.03
N GLU A 372 9.17 13.95 -12.86
CA GLU A 372 9.03 14.54 -14.20
C GLU A 372 8.39 13.60 -15.24
N LEU A 373 8.17 12.32 -14.91
CA LEU A 373 7.44 11.41 -15.79
C LEU A 373 5.98 11.85 -16.00
N VAL A 374 5.39 12.52 -15.01
CA VAL A 374 4.04 13.09 -15.11
C VAL A 374 4.15 14.52 -15.65
N GLU A 375 3.39 14.87 -16.67
CA GLU A 375 3.40 16.21 -17.27
C GLU A 375 2.97 17.28 -16.25
N LEU A 376 3.63 18.46 -16.27
CA LEU A 376 3.45 19.50 -15.26
C LEU A 376 2.04 20.12 -15.26
N ASN A 377 1.43 20.31 -16.43
CA ASN A 377 0.06 20.82 -16.58
C ASN A 377 -0.97 19.89 -15.91
N VAL A 378 -0.79 18.57 -16.09
CA VAL A 378 -1.65 17.55 -15.48
C VAL A 378 -1.42 17.49 -13.97
N VAL A 379 -0.14 17.59 -13.55
CA VAL A 379 0.21 17.64 -12.12
C VAL A 379 -0.55 18.77 -11.43
N THR A 380 -0.48 20.00 -11.98
CA THR A 380 -1.05 21.17 -11.29
C THR A 380 -2.54 20.99 -11.02
N SER A 381 -3.34 20.68 -12.04
CA SER A 381 -4.80 20.56 -11.89
C SER A 381 -5.22 19.38 -11.02
N THR A 382 -4.54 18.24 -11.15
CA THR A 382 -4.86 17.03 -10.38
C THR A 382 -4.43 17.16 -8.93
N PHE A 383 -3.23 17.72 -8.67
CA PHE A 383 -2.76 17.95 -7.31
C PHE A 383 -3.63 18.94 -6.54
N GLU A 384 -3.96 20.09 -7.12
CA GLU A 384 -4.83 21.09 -6.47
C GLU A 384 -6.15 20.45 -6.03
N SER A 385 -6.78 19.69 -6.91
CA SER A 385 -8.04 18.99 -6.60
C SER A 385 -7.90 17.96 -5.50
N LEU A 386 -6.83 17.15 -5.51
CA LEU A 386 -6.56 16.13 -4.49
C LEU A 386 -6.22 16.77 -3.14
N VAL A 387 -5.41 17.84 -3.15
CA VAL A 387 -5.00 18.56 -1.94
C VAL A 387 -6.18 19.25 -1.29
N PHE A 388 -7.03 19.90 -2.08
CA PHE A 388 -8.28 20.49 -1.57
C PHE A 388 -9.12 19.42 -0.87
N ARG A 389 -9.35 18.29 -1.54
CA ARG A 389 -10.20 17.20 -1.03
C ARG A 389 -9.67 16.55 0.25
N ILE A 390 -8.33 16.39 0.39
CA ILE A 390 -7.76 15.81 1.62
C ILE A 390 -7.78 16.80 2.77
N SER A 391 -7.59 18.09 2.50
CA SER A 391 -7.58 19.13 3.54
C SER A 391 -8.95 19.32 4.19
N GLU A 392 -10.04 19.06 3.45
CA GLU A 392 -11.40 19.13 4.00
C GLU A 392 -11.72 17.99 4.99
N ASN A 393 -10.93 16.92 5.03
CA ASN A 393 -11.20 15.82 5.93
C ASN A 393 -10.62 16.10 7.32
N PRO A 394 -11.46 16.19 8.38
CA PRO A 394 -10.99 16.49 9.73
C PRO A 394 -10.26 15.33 10.41
N GLN A 395 -10.54 14.08 9.99
CA GLN A 395 -10.02 12.87 10.62
C GLN A 395 -9.05 12.16 9.69
N LEU A 396 -7.78 12.49 9.79
CA LEU A 396 -6.70 11.84 9.03
C LEU A 396 -5.76 11.11 9.98
N SER A 397 -5.32 9.91 9.58
CA SER A 397 -4.23 9.25 10.29
C SER A 397 -2.92 9.99 10.07
N GLN A 398 -2.00 9.91 11.04
CA GLN A 398 -0.65 10.48 10.95
C GLN A 398 0.03 10.09 9.63
N LYS A 399 -0.01 8.81 9.26
CA LYS A 399 0.55 8.30 8.00
C LYS A 399 -0.06 8.98 6.77
N THR A 400 -1.38 9.17 6.76
CA THR A 400 -2.09 9.86 5.67
C THR A 400 -1.62 11.31 5.53
N ILE A 401 -1.45 12.02 6.66
CA ILE A 401 -0.96 13.40 6.66
C ILE A 401 0.48 13.47 6.13
N LEU A 402 1.39 12.63 6.62
CA LEU A 402 2.80 12.62 6.21
C LEU A 402 2.97 12.32 4.72
N MET A 403 2.27 11.31 4.19
CA MET A 403 2.29 11.00 2.76
C MET A 403 1.77 12.17 1.91
N SER A 404 0.70 12.84 2.37
CA SER A 404 0.13 14.00 1.68
C SER A 404 1.09 15.18 1.71
N LEU A 405 1.69 15.49 2.86
CA LEU A 405 2.69 16.55 3.01
C LEU A 405 3.85 16.36 2.05
N TRP A 406 4.42 15.14 2.01
CA TRP A 406 5.52 14.85 1.10
C TRP A 406 5.11 15.04 -0.38
N GLY A 407 3.94 14.54 -0.77
CA GLY A 407 3.39 14.74 -2.10
C GLY A 407 3.23 16.22 -2.47
N ILE A 408 2.67 17.03 -1.56
CA ILE A 408 2.46 18.47 -1.76
C ILE A 408 3.81 19.20 -1.89
N MET A 409 4.78 18.88 -1.04
CA MET A 409 6.12 19.49 -1.11
C MET A 409 6.79 19.25 -2.47
N VAL A 410 6.74 18.02 -2.99
CA VAL A 410 7.30 17.69 -4.31
C VAL A 410 6.59 18.45 -5.42
N CYS A 411 5.27 18.60 -5.34
CA CYS A 411 4.52 19.41 -6.31
C CYS A 411 4.95 20.87 -6.26
N CYS A 412 5.04 21.47 -5.08
CA CYS A 412 5.53 22.83 -4.87
C CYS A 412 6.97 22.99 -5.40
N ALA A 413 7.83 22.00 -5.16
CA ALA A 413 9.20 21.97 -5.66
C ALA A 413 9.24 22.02 -7.20
N ARG A 414 8.47 21.16 -7.87
CA ARG A 414 8.41 21.17 -9.35
C ARG A 414 7.93 22.52 -9.89
N LEU A 415 6.91 23.10 -9.30
CA LEU A 415 6.38 24.40 -9.72
C LEU A 415 7.39 25.53 -9.52
N SER A 416 8.15 25.51 -8.41
CA SER A 416 9.19 26.51 -8.13
C SER A 416 10.39 26.41 -9.06
N LEU A 417 10.76 25.20 -9.50
CA LEU A 417 11.88 24.99 -10.42
C LEU A 417 11.59 25.45 -11.86
N VAL A 418 10.31 25.50 -12.26
CA VAL A 418 9.90 25.88 -13.63
C VAL A 418 9.49 27.35 -13.75
N SER A 419 8.98 27.97 -12.68
CA SER A 419 8.44 29.31 -12.74
C SER A 419 8.82 30.11 -11.49
N THR A 420 9.36 31.32 -11.70
CA THR A 420 9.62 32.29 -10.65
C THR A 420 8.36 32.96 -10.11
N ALA A 421 7.21 32.80 -10.78
CA ALA A 421 5.92 33.29 -10.30
C ALA A 421 5.42 32.42 -9.14
N ASN A 422 5.04 33.06 -8.02
CA ASN A 422 4.56 32.39 -6.81
C ASN A 422 3.16 31.77 -7.02
N LYS A 423 3.09 30.65 -7.77
CA LYS A 423 1.87 29.87 -8.03
C LYS A 423 1.54 28.90 -6.90
N ASN A 424 2.38 28.80 -5.86
CA ASN A 424 2.31 27.77 -4.84
C ASN A 424 1.48 28.16 -3.61
N HIS A 425 1.01 29.40 -3.51
CA HIS A 425 0.42 29.96 -2.29
C HIS A 425 -0.74 29.11 -1.72
N MET A 426 -1.61 28.57 -2.58
CA MET A 426 -2.72 27.72 -2.14
C MET A 426 -2.24 26.36 -1.62
N LEU A 427 -1.30 25.73 -2.33
CA LEU A 427 -0.72 24.45 -1.91
C LEU A 427 0.09 24.59 -0.61
N GLU A 428 0.86 25.68 -0.47
CA GLU A 428 1.60 25.98 0.76
C GLU A 428 0.67 26.21 1.95
N LYS A 429 -0.47 26.86 1.76
CA LYS A 429 -1.49 27.01 2.80
C LYS A 429 -2.04 25.66 3.29
N HIS A 430 -2.41 24.79 2.36
CA HIS A 430 -2.88 23.45 2.72
C HIS A 430 -1.78 22.59 3.37
N MET A 431 -0.53 22.75 2.93
CA MET A 431 0.64 22.11 3.56
C MET A 431 0.78 22.58 5.02
N ASP A 432 0.63 23.87 5.25
CA ASP A 432 0.69 24.48 6.57
C ASP A 432 -0.42 23.95 7.50
N ASP A 433 -1.65 23.87 7.00
CA ASP A 433 -2.78 23.28 7.72
C ASP A 433 -2.54 21.81 8.09
N LEU A 434 -2.01 20.99 7.18
CA LEU A 434 -1.69 19.58 7.43
C LEU A 434 -0.51 19.45 8.41
N PHE A 435 0.50 20.31 8.30
CA PHE A 435 1.64 20.33 9.21
C PHE A 435 1.20 20.64 10.66
N ASN A 436 0.30 21.61 10.86
CA ASN A 436 -0.25 21.95 12.17
C ASN A 436 -1.00 20.79 12.83
N ARG A 437 -1.63 19.91 12.02
CA ARG A 437 -2.32 18.70 12.54
C ARG A 437 -1.36 17.64 13.08
N LEU A 438 -0.07 17.75 12.80
CA LEU A 438 0.98 16.87 13.33
C LEU A 438 1.63 17.41 14.61
N GLU A 439 1.28 18.63 15.06
CA GLU A 439 1.79 19.17 16.32
C GLU A 439 1.44 18.20 17.47
N ASN A 440 2.46 17.85 18.27
CA ASN A 440 2.38 16.89 19.38
C ASN A 440 2.23 15.40 19.01
N THR A 441 2.51 15.00 17.76
CA THR A 441 2.54 13.57 17.42
C THR A 441 3.94 12.99 17.61
N PHE A 442 4.02 11.77 18.19
CA PHE A 442 5.29 11.04 18.28
C PHE A 442 5.67 10.45 16.91
N LEU A 443 6.90 10.71 16.49
CA LEU A 443 7.46 10.21 15.23
C LEU A 443 8.31 8.98 15.51
N HIS A 444 7.86 7.84 15.01
CA HIS A 444 8.48 6.56 15.35
C HIS A 444 9.61 6.14 14.40
N ASN A 445 9.71 6.75 13.21
CA ASN A 445 10.73 6.36 12.24
C ASN A 445 11.45 7.57 11.61
N GLU A 446 12.62 7.32 11.05
CA GLU A 446 13.47 8.35 10.44
C GLU A 446 12.87 8.99 9.20
N GLU A 447 12.10 8.24 8.40
CA GLU A 447 11.46 8.75 7.17
C GLU A 447 10.41 9.81 7.51
N ASP A 448 9.59 9.56 8.55
CA ASP A 448 8.61 10.52 9.05
C ASP A 448 9.29 11.78 9.59
N GLN A 449 10.40 11.62 10.33
CA GLN A 449 11.21 12.74 10.85
C GLN A 449 11.78 13.58 9.70
N ARG A 450 12.31 12.94 8.64
CA ARG A 450 12.82 13.62 7.44
C ARG A 450 11.71 14.40 6.73
N THR A 451 10.53 13.81 6.57
CA THR A 451 9.38 14.46 5.95
C THR A 451 8.96 15.72 6.71
N ILE A 452 8.89 15.65 8.04
CA ILE A 452 8.56 16.82 8.88
C ILE A 452 9.64 17.89 8.83
N ALA A 453 10.91 17.49 8.88
CA ALA A 453 12.02 18.45 8.78
C ALA A 453 12.01 19.19 7.43
N GLN A 454 11.75 18.48 6.34
CA GLN A 454 11.63 19.07 5.00
C GLN A 454 10.41 20.00 4.90
N ALA A 455 9.27 19.63 5.49
CA ALA A 455 8.07 20.46 5.52
C ALA A 455 8.29 21.75 6.34
N ALA A 456 8.89 21.63 7.53
CA ALA A 456 9.26 22.78 8.35
C ALA A 456 10.22 23.71 7.59
N SER A 457 11.23 23.14 6.90
CA SER A 457 12.15 23.89 6.06
C SER A 457 11.46 24.60 4.91
N TRP A 458 10.54 23.93 4.24
CA TRP A 458 9.76 24.52 3.14
C TRP A 458 8.92 25.70 3.59
N LEU A 459 8.24 25.54 4.74
CA LEU A 459 7.35 26.55 5.32
C LEU A 459 8.09 27.68 6.06
N GLY A 460 9.41 27.58 6.22
CA GLY A 460 10.20 28.55 7.00
C GLY A 460 9.89 28.51 8.49
N ARG A 461 9.47 27.36 9.01
CA ARG A 461 9.15 27.13 10.43
C ARG A 461 10.32 26.50 11.18
N ALA A 462 10.33 26.64 12.51
CA ALA A 462 11.26 25.91 13.36
C ALA A 462 11.06 24.40 13.18
N CYS A 463 12.17 23.66 12.96
CA CYS A 463 12.10 22.23 12.80
C CYS A 463 11.93 21.54 14.15
N PRO A 464 10.85 20.78 14.40
CA PRO A 464 10.59 20.14 15.69
C PRO A 464 11.49 18.92 15.94
N VAL A 465 12.18 18.41 14.90
CA VAL A 465 13.04 17.22 14.94
C VAL A 465 14.31 17.45 14.14
N VAL A 466 15.40 16.83 14.58
CA VAL A 466 16.67 16.80 13.82
C VAL A 466 16.78 15.44 13.15
N PRO A 467 16.54 15.36 11.82
CA PRO A 467 16.59 14.08 11.13
C PRO A 467 18.04 13.57 11.05
N HIS A 468 18.20 12.27 11.18
CA HIS A 468 19.48 11.62 10.96
C HIS A 468 19.60 11.26 9.47
N TYR A 469 20.75 11.62 8.87
CA TYR A 469 21.08 11.26 7.49
C TYR A 469 22.36 10.43 7.48
N HIS A 470 22.34 9.31 6.77
CA HIS A 470 23.54 8.55 6.48
C HIS A 470 24.29 9.21 5.32
N THR A 471 25.58 9.40 5.48
CA THR A 471 26.47 9.93 4.44
C THR A 471 27.28 8.78 3.84
N ASN A 472 27.46 8.80 2.54
CA ASN A 472 28.23 7.78 1.84
C ASN A 472 29.00 8.41 0.66
N ILE A 473 30.29 8.62 0.84
CA ILE A 473 31.13 9.25 -0.17
C ILE A 473 31.51 8.21 -1.22
N SER A 474 31.16 8.48 -2.48
CA SER A 474 31.55 7.64 -3.61
C SER A 474 32.95 7.95 -4.13
N ASN A 475 33.63 6.96 -4.73
CA ASN A 475 34.93 7.18 -5.38
C ASN A 475 34.83 8.26 -6.47
N THR A 476 33.77 8.27 -7.25
CA THR A 476 33.53 9.27 -8.29
C THR A 476 33.42 10.69 -7.72
N GLN A 477 32.83 10.85 -6.55
CA GLN A 477 32.75 12.13 -5.83
C GLN A 477 34.15 12.59 -5.40
N VAL A 478 34.96 11.68 -4.86
CA VAL A 478 36.34 11.95 -4.46
C VAL A 478 37.19 12.39 -5.67
N ASP A 479 37.12 11.65 -6.77
CA ASP A 479 37.86 11.94 -8.00
C ASP A 479 37.48 13.31 -8.56
N PHE A 480 36.19 13.63 -8.60
CA PHE A 480 35.73 14.94 -9.09
C PHE A 480 36.16 16.08 -8.16
N ARG A 481 36.06 15.92 -6.85
CA ARG A 481 36.56 16.88 -5.85
C ARG A 481 38.04 17.17 -6.04
N ASP A 482 38.87 16.14 -6.21
CA ASP A 482 40.32 16.28 -6.34
C ASP A 482 40.72 16.98 -7.66
N GLN A 483 39.99 16.68 -8.73
CA GLN A 483 40.15 17.40 -10.01
C GLN A 483 39.73 18.86 -9.91
N LEU A 484 38.62 19.14 -9.20
CA LEU A 484 38.13 20.49 -8.96
C LEU A 484 39.13 21.29 -8.13
N LYS A 485 39.69 20.71 -7.06
CA LYS A 485 40.74 21.31 -6.24
C LYS A 485 42.03 21.56 -7.03
N SER A 486 42.42 20.62 -7.90
CA SER A 486 43.61 20.80 -8.75
C SER A 486 43.40 21.94 -9.76
N SER A 487 42.18 22.12 -10.25
CA SER A 487 41.84 23.16 -11.23
C SER A 487 41.61 24.53 -10.59
N ILE A 488 41.21 24.58 -9.31
CA ILE A 488 40.97 25.82 -8.55
C ILE A 488 41.50 25.60 -7.13
N PRO A 489 42.83 25.77 -6.91
CA PRO A 489 43.48 25.48 -5.61
C PRO A 489 42.98 26.31 -4.43
N SER A 490 42.46 27.52 -4.70
CA SER A 490 41.90 28.42 -3.68
C SER A 490 40.51 28.08 -3.23
N LEU A 491 39.83 27.09 -3.86
CA LEU A 491 38.44 26.76 -3.59
C LEU A 491 38.30 26.01 -2.27
N ARG A 492 37.50 26.54 -1.36
CA ARG A 492 37.10 25.83 -0.14
C ARG A 492 35.94 24.89 -0.48
N ILE A 493 36.14 23.59 -0.21
CA ILE A 493 35.16 22.54 -0.46
C ILE A 493 34.91 21.80 0.87
N GLU A 494 33.64 21.70 1.26
CA GLU A 494 33.18 20.84 2.36
C GLU A 494 32.35 19.68 1.75
N GLU A 495 32.62 18.45 2.20
CA GLU A 495 31.95 17.22 1.70
C GLU A 495 30.89 16.76 2.67
N GLU A 496 29.83 16.11 2.13
CA GLU A 496 28.74 15.51 2.91
C GLU A 496 28.23 16.43 4.02
N LYS A 497 28.14 17.71 3.69
CA LYS A 497 27.73 18.71 4.68
C LYS A 497 26.21 18.66 4.89
N SER A 498 25.81 18.34 6.12
CA SER A 498 24.42 18.50 6.52
C SER A 498 24.09 19.98 6.71
N LEU A 499 23.09 20.46 6.01
CA LEU A 499 22.56 21.82 6.11
C LEU A 499 21.32 21.82 7.00
N ILE A 500 21.52 21.45 8.27
CA ILE A 500 20.58 21.46 9.40
C ILE A 500 19.42 20.47 9.21
N SER A 501 18.32 20.87 8.57
CA SER A 501 17.13 20.03 8.34
C SER A 501 17.05 19.45 6.94
N LEU A 502 18.04 19.78 6.09
CA LEU A 502 18.13 19.30 4.70
C LEU A 502 19.01 18.04 4.61
N PRO A 503 18.79 17.21 3.59
CA PRO A 503 19.71 16.13 3.27
C PRO A 503 21.13 16.64 3.09
N PRO A 504 22.17 15.86 3.42
CA PRO A 504 23.55 16.21 3.15
C PRO A 504 23.75 16.52 1.68
N VAL A 505 24.65 17.46 1.39
CA VAL A 505 25.03 17.81 0.03
C VAL A 505 26.40 17.21 -0.28
N ASP A 506 26.59 16.71 -1.49
CA ASP A 506 27.83 16.02 -1.86
C ASP A 506 29.05 16.93 -1.71
N LEU A 507 29.00 18.12 -2.33
CA LEU A 507 30.05 19.14 -2.18
C LEU A 507 29.41 20.51 -1.93
N LEU A 508 29.84 21.17 -0.86
CA LEU A 508 29.48 22.55 -0.55
C LEU A 508 30.66 23.48 -0.83
N LEU A 509 30.41 24.56 -1.53
CA LEU A 509 31.33 25.68 -1.74
C LEU A 509 30.85 26.88 -0.90
N PRO A 510 31.23 26.96 0.38
CA PRO A 510 30.61 27.88 1.32
C PRO A 510 30.84 29.34 0.97
N ASP A 511 32.02 29.71 0.41
CA ASP A 511 32.37 31.06 0.05
C ASP A 511 31.57 31.59 -1.16
N HIS A 512 30.90 30.70 -1.89
CA HIS A 512 30.11 31.01 -3.09
C HIS A 512 28.63 30.70 -2.96
N ASN A 513 28.14 30.23 -1.80
CA ASN A 513 26.78 29.72 -1.59
C ASN A 513 26.35 28.72 -2.65
N MET A 514 27.26 27.84 -3.06
CA MET A 514 27.05 26.90 -4.15
C MET A 514 27.13 25.47 -3.64
N VAL A 515 26.24 24.64 -4.16
CA VAL A 515 26.18 23.20 -3.89
C VAL A 515 26.35 22.44 -5.20
N ILE A 516 27.14 21.39 -5.17
CA ILE A 516 27.28 20.45 -6.28
C ILE A 516 26.71 19.11 -5.84
N GLU A 517 25.76 18.60 -6.61
CA GLU A 517 25.09 17.30 -6.41
C GLU A 517 25.52 16.34 -7.51
N ILE A 518 26.14 15.22 -7.14
CA ILE A 518 26.56 14.16 -8.06
C ILE A 518 25.46 13.11 -8.10
N GLN A 519 24.75 13.07 -9.22
CA GLN A 519 23.53 12.33 -9.34
C GLN A 519 23.74 10.95 -9.96
N GLY A 520 23.63 9.91 -9.13
CA GLY A 520 23.56 8.51 -9.55
C GLY A 520 22.19 8.13 -10.13
N PRO A 521 22.02 6.88 -10.59
CA PRO A 521 20.77 6.41 -11.21
C PRO A 521 19.53 6.55 -10.31
N PHE A 522 19.70 6.48 -8.98
CA PHE A 522 18.61 6.62 -8.01
C PHE A 522 18.02 8.03 -7.90
N HIS A 523 18.64 9.03 -8.51
CA HIS A 523 18.11 10.40 -8.62
C HIS A 523 17.10 10.55 -9.76
N TYR A 524 16.99 9.56 -10.61
CA TYR A 524 16.17 9.59 -11.81
C TYR A 524 15.11 8.51 -11.78
N VAL A 525 14.01 8.77 -12.46
CA VAL A 525 12.91 7.82 -12.62
C VAL A 525 13.41 6.65 -13.47
N GLY A 526 13.41 5.42 -12.92
CA GLY A 526 13.94 4.24 -13.60
C GLY A 526 15.42 4.30 -13.99
N GLY A 527 16.20 5.23 -13.45
CA GLY A 527 17.64 5.35 -13.69
C GLY A 527 18.02 5.89 -15.08
N ASP A 528 17.14 6.58 -15.78
CA ASP A 528 17.32 7.03 -17.17
C ASP A 528 18.27 8.21 -17.36
N PHE A 529 18.74 8.84 -16.30
CA PHE A 529 19.60 10.05 -16.27
C PHE A 529 18.99 11.30 -16.96
N ASN A 530 17.69 11.28 -17.26
CA ASN A 530 17.01 12.40 -17.92
C ASN A 530 15.80 12.91 -17.12
N THR A 531 15.07 12.01 -16.47
CA THR A 531 13.81 12.31 -15.81
C THR A 531 14.01 12.28 -14.29
N ARG A 532 14.09 13.43 -13.65
CA ARG A 532 14.32 13.51 -12.19
C ARG A 532 13.12 12.97 -11.43
N ASN A 533 13.39 12.21 -10.37
CA ASN A 533 12.35 11.75 -9.45
C ASN A 533 11.99 12.84 -8.42
N GLY A 534 10.89 12.62 -7.70
CA GLY A 534 10.37 13.62 -6.78
C GLY A 534 11.30 13.97 -5.62
N SER A 535 12.07 13.01 -5.11
CA SER A 535 13.02 13.25 -4.01
C SER A 535 14.16 14.19 -4.44
N THR A 536 14.68 14.00 -5.67
CA THR A 536 15.70 14.86 -6.25
C THR A 536 15.15 16.27 -6.49
N LEU A 537 13.96 16.38 -7.09
CA LEU A 537 13.30 17.68 -7.30
C LEU A 537 13.11 18.44 -5.99
N LEU A 538 12.65 17.76 -4.96
CA LEU A 538 12.44 18.36 -3.64
C LEU A 538 13.76 18.83 -3.01
N LYS A 539 14.82 18.00 -3.04
CA LYS A 539 16.15 18.37 -2.53
C LYS A 539 16.67 19.63 -3.20
N ILE A 540 16.65 19.67 -4.54
CA ILE A 540 17.12 20.82 -5.30
C ILE A 540 16.34 22.10 -4.97
N ALA A 541 15.01 22.01 -4.96
CA ALA A 541 14.15 23.16 -4.67
C ALA A 541 14.34 23.68 -3.24
N LEU A 542 14.51 22.81 -2.25
CA LEU A 542 14.81 23.18 -0.87
C LEU A 542 16.16 23.92 -0.77
N LEU A 543 17.20 23.41 -1.43
CA LEU A 543 18.51 24.05 -1.47
C LEU A 543 18.45 25.44 -2.14
N GLN A 544 17.75 25.55 -3.26
CA GLN A 544 17.54 26.85 -3.94
C GLN A 544 16.72 27.83 -3.07
N LYS A 545 15.67 27.33 -2.39
CA LYS A 545 14.88 28.14 -1.45
C LYS A 545 15.72 28.61 -0.26
N ALA A 546 16.69 27.79 0.19
CA ALA A 546 17.67 28.15 1.21
C ALA A 546 18.74 29.15 0.72
N GLY A 547 18.79 29.43 -0.55
CA GLY A 547 19.68 30.44 -1.15
C GLY A 547 20.94 29.90 -1.80
N PHE A 548 21.05 28.59 -1.93
CA PHE A 548 22.18 27.98 -2.63
C PHE A 548 21.93 27.96 -4.13
N GLU A 549 23.00 28.18 -4.89
CA GLU A 549 23.06 27.81 -6.29
C GLU A 549 23.38 26.32 -6.38
N VAL A 550 22.59 25.53 -7.11
CA VAL A 550 22.75 24.08 -7.22
C VAL A 550 23.25 23.71 -8.62
N ILE A 551 24.35 22.96 -8.66
CA ILE A 551 24.88 22.37 -9.90
C ILE A 551 24.66 20.86 -9.81
N GLU A 552 23.85 20.33 -10.71
CA GLU A 552 23.56 18.91 -10.84
C GLU A 552 24.51 18.27 -11.84
N ILE A 553 25.22 17.22 -11.47
CA ILE A 553 26.15 16.50 -12.34
C ILE A 553 25.78 15.02 -12.38
N PRO A 554 25.25 14.51 -13.50
CA PRO A 554 25.04 13.07 -13.64
C PRO A 554 26.37 12.31 -13.52
N VAL A 555 26.39 11.21 -12.76
CA VAL A 555 27.61 10.41 -12.54
C VAL A 555 28.22 9.92 -13.86
N THR A 556 27.41 9.71 -14.89
CA THR A 556 27.86 9.34 -16.24
C THR A 556 28.76 10.39 -16.88
N MET A 557 28.61 11.67 -16.50
CA MET A 557 29.43 12.78 -16.98
C MET A 557 30.77 12.89 -16.23
N LEU A 558 31.00 12.07 -15.23
CA LEU A 558 32.23 12.02 -14.45
C LEU A 558 33.09 10.79 -14.79
N CYS A 559 32.74 10.02 -15.81
CA CYS A 559 33.47 8.79 -16.19
C CYS A 559 34.83 9.05 -16.82
N ASN A 560 35.07 10.25 -17.38
CA ASN A 560 36.35 10.65 -17.94
C ASN A 560 36.59 12.17 -17.83
N GLN A 561 37.84 12.60 -17.99
CA GLN A 561 38.24 14.00 -17.82
C GLN A 561 37.62 14.94 -18.86
N ASP A 562 37.38 14.49 -20.08
CA ASP A 562 36.79 15.32 -21.13
C ASP A 562 35.33 15.67 -20.81
N LEU A 563 34.58 14.72 -20.22
CA LEU A 563 33.21 14.94 -19.80
C LEU A 563 33.11 15.78 -18.51
N MET A 564 34.11 15.71 -17.62
CA MET A 564 34.16 16.52 -16.39
C MET A 564 34.50 17.99 -16.66
N LYS A 565 35.34 18.26 -17.68
CA LYS A 565 35.88 19.59 -17.99
C LYS A 565 34.78 20.67 -18.13
N PRO A 566 33.70 20.49 -18.86
CA PRO A 566 32.63 21.49 -18.95
C PRO A 566 32.05 21.93 -17.61
N TYR A 567 31.91 21.01 -16.68
CA TYR A 567 31.38 21.30 -15.33
C TYR A 567 32.44 22.06 -14.50
N ILE A 568 33.70 21.68 -14.59
CA ILE A 568 34.81 22.42 -13.94
C ILE A 568 34.91 23.84 -14.49
N ASP A 569 34.79 24.01 -15.79
CA ASP A 569 34.82 25.34 -16.42
C ASP A 569 33.58 26.18 -16.07
N GLN A 570 32.42 25.55 -15.94
CA GLN A 570 31.21 26.19 -15.43
C GLN A 570 31.40 26.69 -14.00
N ILE A 571 31.96 25.85 -13.10
CA ILE A 571 32.25 26.22 -11.73
C ILE A 571 33.27 27.34 -11.67
N LYS A 572 34.36 27.29 -12.47
CA LYS A 572 35.36 28.37 -12.57
C LYS A 572 34.71 29.69 -12.94
N THR A 573 33.85 29.68 -13.96
CA THR A 573 33.17 30.87 -14.42
C THR A 573 32.28 31.48 -13.35
N ARG A 574 31.56 30.64 -12.58
CA ARG A 574 30.64 31.09 -11.53
C ARG A 574 31.35 31.51 -10.25
N THR A 575 32.47 30.90 -9.90
CA THR A 575 33.28 31.26 -8.72
C THR A 575 34.16 32.48 -8.97
N GLY A 576 34.45 32.85 -10.24
CA GLY A 576 35.18 34.07 -10.62
C GLY A 576 34.32 35.36 -10.60
N ILE A 577 33.01 35.26 -10.44
CA ILE A 577 32.10 36.40 -10.29
C ILE A 577 31.87 36.66 -8.80
N PRO A 578 32.21 37.84 -8.27
CA PRO A 578 31.87 38.16 -6.88
C PRO A 578 30.36 38.06 -6.69
N PRO A 579 29.88 37.53 -5.54
CA PRO A 579 28.46 37.36 -5.29
C PRO A 579 27.74 38.70 -5.43
N GLN A 580 26.80 38.76 -6.35
CA GLN A 580 25.95 39.96 -6.49
C GLN A 580 25.10 40.06 -5.20
N GLU A 581 25.30 41.17 -4.47
CA GLU A 581 24.42 41.51 -3.34
C GLU A 581 23.01 41.84 -3.85
N HIS A 582 22.18 40.82 -4.02
CA HIS A 582 20.77 41.03 -4.23
C HIS A 582 20.11 41.36 -2.89
N GLY A 583 19.34 42.45 -2.83
CA GLY A 583 18.68 42.98 -1.63
C GLY A 583 17.65 42.07 -0.93
N SER A 584 17.65 40.79 -1.20
CA SER A 584 16.86 39.75 -0.54
C SER A 584 17.64 38.96 0.54
N VAL A 585 18.88 39.35 0.81
CA VAL A 585 19.82 38.67 1.74
C VAL A 585 19.30 38.59 3.18
N SER A 586 18.45 39.53 3.59
CA SER A 586 17.94 39.56 4.96
C SER A 586 16.97 38.42 5.30
N LEU A 587 16.17 37.97 4.34
CA LEU A 587 15.26 36.83 4.53
C LEU A 587 16.01 35.49 4.53
N LYS A 588 17.06 35.38 3.69
CA LYS A 588 17.89 34.15 3.59
C LYS A 588 18.75 33.92 4.84
N ARG A 589 19.36 34.98 5.40
CA ARG A 589 20.09 34.89 6.67
C ARG A 589 19.15 34.56 7.85
N ARG A 590 17.98 35.19 7.90
CA ARG A 590 16.99 34.92 8.95
C ARG A 590 16.54 33.46 8.98
N TRP A 591 16.46 32.83 7.81
CA TRP A 591 16.04 31.43 7.71
C TRP A 591 17.14 30.47 8.13
N ALA A 592 18.40 30.70 7.69
CA ALA A 592 19.56 29.92 8.11
C ALA A 592 19.82 30.10 9.62
N ASP A 593 19.71 31.33 10.14
CA ASP A 593 19.93 31.65 11.55
C ASP A 593 18.81 31.10 12.45
N ALA A 594 17.56 31.10 12.00
CA ALA A 594 16.45 30.50 12.74
C ALA A 594 16.59 28.98 12.84
N ALA A 595 17.08 28.33 11.80
CA ALA A 595 17.38 26.90 11.82
C ALA A 595 18.59 26.58 12.72
N TYR A 596 19.62 27.46 12.78
CA TYR A 596 20.76 27.32 13.68
C TYR A 596 20.39 27.48 15.15
N VAL A 597 19.52 28.43 15.47
CA VAL A 597 19.11 28.71 16.86
C VAL A 597 18.27 27.58 17.46
N THR A 598 17.50 26.86 16.65
CA THR A 598 16.70 25.71 17.14
C THR A 598 17.53 24.46 17.37
N ALA A 599 18.62 24.24 16.60
CA ALA A 599 19.53 23.10 16.81
C ALA A 599 20.35 23.23 18.10
N ASP A 600 20.74 24.45 18.49
CA ASP A 600 21.57 24.70 19.69
C ASP A 600 20.76 24.75 21.01
N LYS A 601 19.46 25.10 20.97
CA LYS A 601 18.64 25.22 22.19
C LYS A 601 18.13 23.89 22.76
N GLY A 602 18.32 22.77 22.05
CA GLY A 602 17.80 21.46 22.43
C GLY A 602 18.80 20.50 23.10
N ARG A 603 20.07 20.87 23.27
CA ARG A 603 21.07 20.01 23.91
C ARG A 603 21.64 20.62 25.16
N GLN A 604 21.06 20.31 26.31
CA GLN A 604 21.88 20.01 27.46
C GLN A 604 22.49 18.61 27.26
N PRO A 605 23.78 18.40 27.57
CA PRO A 605 24.39 17.08 27.49
C PRO A 605 23.77 16.22 28.59
N SER A 606 22.79 15.40 28.25
CA SER A 606 22.41 14.27 29.07
C SER A 606 23.38 13.14 28.72
N ASP A 607 24.09 12.64 29.72
CA ASP A 607 24.92 11.43 29.67
C ASP A 607 24.10 10.20 29.30
N HIS A 608 23.72 10.08 28.04
CA HIS A 608 23.19 8.84 27.51
C HIS A 608 24.30 8.14 26.71
N ARG A 609 24.87 7.12 27.35
CA ARG A 609 25.73 6.12 26.69
C ARG A 609 24.92 5.56 25.51
N TYR A 610 25.50 5.62 24.33
CA TYR A 610 24.99 4.90 23.17
C TYR A 610 25.01 3.40 23.46
N LEU A 611 23.85 2.77 23.50
CA LEU A 611 23.73 1.32 23.51
C LEU A 611 24.22 0.78 22.17
N THR A 612 25.02 -0.27 22.19
CA THR A 612 25.44 -0.96 20.97
C THR A 612 24.24 -1.68 20.36
N ALA A 613 24.31 -2.04 19.08
CA ALA A 613 23.24 -2.75 18.39
C ALA A 613 22.83 -4.06 19.08
N GLU A 614 23.76 -4.69 19.82
CA GLU A 614 23.48 -5.91 20.59
C GLU A 614 22.65 -5.61 21.86
N GLU A 615 22.90 -4.49 22.55
CA GLU A 615 22.12 -4.08 23.73
C GLU A 615 20.68 -3.71 23.36
N HIS A 616 20.45 -3.14 22.16
CA HIS A 616 19.11 -2.85 21.64
C HIS A 616 18.29 -4.11 21.32
N LEU A 617 18.97 -5.20 20.90
CA LEU A 617 18.30 -6.47 20.62
C LEU A 617 17.90 -7.20 21.92
N GLU A 618 18.71 -7.06 22.98
CA GLU A 618 18.43 -7.68 24.28
C GLU A 618 17.26 -7.00 25.01
N GLU A 619 17.13 -5.68 24.90
CA GLU A 619 15.97 -4.96 25.46
C GLU A 619 14.64 -5.34 24.75
N GLN A 620 14.69 -5.62 23.44
CA GLN A 620 13.49 -6.03 22.68
C GLN A 620 13.10 -7.49 22.92
N THR A 621 14.03 -8.35 23.33
CA THR A 621 13.78 -9.79 23.51
C THR A 621 13.50 -10.23 24.95
N GLY A 622 13.63 -9.35 25.93
CA GLY A 622 13.30 -9.62 27.31
C GLY A 622 14.14 -10.74 27.98
N LYS A 623 15.32 -11.06 27.45
CA LYS A 623 16.21 -12.06 28.04
C LYS A 623 17.27 -11.39 28.94
N PRO A 624 17.39 -11.81 30.22
CA PRO A 624 18.38 -11.24 31.12
C PRO A 624 19.79 -11.63 30.69
N ALA A 625 20.67 -10.65 30.63
CA ALA A 625 22.10 -10.84 30.32
C ALA A 625 22.77 -11.82 31.33
N LYS A 626 23.39 -12.87 30.83
CA LYS A 626 24.21 -13.76 31.63
C LYS A 626 25.47 -13.03 32.05
N ARG A 627 25.54 -12.56 33.30
CA ARG A 627 26.77 -12.06 33.93
C ARG A 627 27.83 -13.15 33.91
N LYS A 628 28.87 -12.98 33.12
CA LYS A 628 30.12 -13.76 33.22
C LYS A 628 30.76 -13.46 34.58
N LYS A 629 30.78 -14.43 35.50
CA LYS A 629 31.62 -14.39 36.69
C LYS A 629 33.08 -14.41 36.24
N LYS A 630 33.82 -13.33 36.53
CA LYS A 630 35.28 -13.37 36.57
C LYS A 630 35.68 -14.20 37.80
N ASN A 631 36.23 -15.37 37.61
CA ASN A 631 37.00 -16.04 38.64
C ASN A 631 38.31 -15.31 38.80
N SER A 632 38.50 -14.73 39.98
CA SER A 632 39.77 -14.32 40.49
C SER A 632 40.41 -15.55 41.15
N GLN A 633 41.50 -16.03 40.61
CA GLN A 633 42.72 -16.43 41.30
C GLN A 633 43.86 -16.26 40.34
#